data_c401dbe6b2b7c1ac5e440d60aafa54b9
#
_entry.id   c401dbe6b2b7c1ac5e440d60aafa54b9
#
_cell.length_a   1.000
_cell.length_b   1.000
_cell.length_c   1.000
_cell.angle_alpha   90.00
_cell.angle_beta   90.00
_cell.angle_gamma   90.00
#
_symmetry.space_group_name_H-M   'P 1'
#
loop_
_entity.id
_entity.type
_entity.pdbx_description
1 polymer ?
#
loop_
_entity_poly.entity_id
_entity_poly.type
_entity_poly.pdbx_seq_one_letter_code
_entity_poly.pdbx_strand_id
1 'polypeptide(L)'
;MPLKLTKEQIVQLAPDEASVKAAKGLATTSKWGVRQFSDRCIWGHCQGSGKNPYQTAVDITDIVFKCSCPSRKFPCKHALGLLFLYESHADGFEQADEPDWVKAWLDKRTVRAEKKEKPGTQAAPVDEEAKAKRLAKRHQNVMEGIADLEVWMKDLLRNGLVNVPERAYSVFEAIAKRMVDAQAPGLAARLRAMADIDYGAESWKHELTDKLSKLFMVISAYRNVDRLPADWQDEIRTQVGFSQSRDMVLGGEPLVDRWLVLGKRSQTANGLTTDSYWFYGEHSGRCALYLSFSVPGSIADAGWVPGCVYDGSMCYYPGAGTNRRALPKELILVDGRVVPAFCADLSQAALRYRQHATENPLAEDIPLLVSDVLLAGSGGACCLVDMAGNAVPLVVSDEMRIDVLAISGGK
;
A
#
# COMPACT_ATOMS: atom_id res chain seq x y z
N MET A 1 -17.91 -23.63 -6.86
CA MET A 1 -16.82 -23.49 -5.88
C MET A 1 -16.56 -22.01 -5.73
N PRO A 2 -16.70 -21.44 -4.55
CA PRO A 2 -16.72 -19.97 -4.40
C PRO A 2 -15.33 -19.31 -4.45
N LEU A 3 -14.21 -20.01 -4.27
CA LEU A 3 -12.87 -19.42 -4.24
C LEU A 3 -11.89 -20.21 -5.10
N LYS A 4 -11.17 -19.51 -6.01
CA LYS A 4 -10.10 -20.08 -6.85
C LYS A 4 -8.80 -19.31 -6.63
N LEU A 5 -8.12 -19.56 -5.51
CA LEU A 5 -6.75 -19.10 -5.28
C LEU A 5 -5.76 -20.21 -5.60
N THR A 6 -4.65 -19.87 -6.26
CA THR A 6 -3.54 -20.80 -6.46
C THR A 6 -2.67 -20.89 -5.18
N LYS A 7 -1.85 -21.94 -5.08
CA LYS A 7 -0.91 -22.11 -3.96
C LYS A 7 0.04 -20.92 -3.82
N GLU A 8 0.50 -20.39 -4.94
CA GLU A 8 1.40 -19.24 -5.01
C GLU A 8 0.72 -17.98 -4.45
N GLN A 9 -0.55 -17.76 -4.81
CA GLN A 9 -1.34 -16.66 -4.28
C GLN A 9 -1.59 -16.78 -2.78
N ILE A 10 -1.82 -17.98 -2.26
CA ILE A 10 -1.95 -18.20 -0.81
C ILE A 10 -0.62 -17.95 -0.09
N VAL A 11 0.52 -18.32 -0.69
CA VAL A 11 1.85 -18.00 -0.14
C VAL A 11 2.05 -16.50 0.00
N GLN A 12 1.62 -15.71 -0.97
CA GLN A 12 1.75 -14.24 -0.94
C GLN A 12 0.92 -13.55 0.16
N LEU A 13 -0.11 -14.23 0.68
CA LEU A 13 -0.88 -13.73 1.84
C LEU A 13 -0.13 -13.88 3.16
N ALA A 14 0.87 -14.74 3.21
CA ALA A 14 1.56 -15.08 4.45
C ALA A 14 2.47 -13.94 4.94
N PRO A 15 2.58 -13.72 6.25
CA PRO A 15 3.46 -12.70 6.81
C PRO A 15 4.95 -13.07 6.71
N ASP A 16 5.28 -14.36 6.60
CA ASP A 16 6.64 -14.90 6.50
C ASP A 16 6.65 -16.38 6.07
N GLU A 17 7.81 -16.87 5.61
CA GLU A 17 7.99 -18.26 5.18
C GLU A 17 7.74 -19.29 6.30
N ALA A 18 8.09 -18.97 7.54
CA ALA A 18 7.84 -19.85 8.67
C ALA A 18 6.33 -20.10 8.86
N SER A 19 5.50 -19.06 8.62
CA SER A 19 4.05 -19.16 8.62
C SER A 19 3.53 -20.03 7.47
N VAL A 20 4.11 -19.91 6.27
CA VAL A 20 3.79 -20.77 5.12
C VAL A 20 4.11 -22.24 5.43
N LYS A 21 5.33 -22.53 5.91
CA LYS A 21 5.76 -23.89 6.26
C LYS A 21 4.85 -24.51 7.32
N ALA A 22 4.53 -23.74 8.35
CA ALA A 22 3.62 -24.20 9.41
C ALA A 22 2.17 -24.41 8.90
N ALA A 23 1.70 -23.56 7.98
CA ALA A 23 0.37 -23.69 7.37
C ALA A 23 0.25 -24.91 6.46
N LYS A 24 1.26 -25.17 5.61
CA LYS A 24 1.32 -26.39 4.78
C LYS A 24 1.26 -27.68 5.63
N GLY A 25 1.87 -27.69 6.81
CA GLY A 25 1.77 -28.80 7.77
C GLY A 25 0.37 -28.99 8.41
N LEU A 26 -0.51 -27.98 8.27
CA LEU A 26 -1.91 -28.03 8.70
C LEU A 26 -2.89 -28.32 7.55
N ALA A 27 -2.44 -28.30 6.29
CA ALA A 27 -3.28 -28.51 5.11
C ALA A 27 -3.61 -30.01 4.90
N THR A 28 -4.08 -30.68 5.94
CA THR A 28 -4.49 -32.07 5.91
C THR A 28 -5.84 -32.22 6.57
N THR A 29 -6.72 -33.05 5.97
CA THR A 29 -8.10 -33.27 6.46
C THR A 29 -8.17 -33.73 7.89
N SER A 30 -7.19 -34.55 8.34
CA SER A 30 -7.14 -35.11 9.71
C SER A 30 -6.92 -34.04 10.81
N LYS A 31 -6.46 -32.85 10.46
CA LYS A 31 -6.27 -31.75 11.41
C LYS A 31 -7.53 -30.88 11.60
N TRP A 32 -8.56 -31.11 10.80
CA TRP A 32 -9.75 -30.28 10.77
C TRP A 32 -11.02 -31.11 11.02
N GLY A 33 -11.63 -30.90 12.17
CA GLY A 33 -12.87 -31.58 12.55
C GLY A 33 -14.12 -31.08 11.81
N VAL A 34 -14.16 -29.78 11.48
CA VAL A 34 -15.21 -29.14 10.67
C VAL A 34 -14.55 -28.50 9.46
N ARG A 35 -15.17 -28.64 8.29
CA ARG A 35 -14.72 -28.08 7.01
C ARG A 35 -15.96 -27.76 6.19
N GLN A 36 -16.35 -26.50 6.19
CA GLN A 36 -17.59 -26.05 5.58
C GLN A 36 -17.38 -24.72 4.83
N PHE A 37 -18.29 -24.43 3.90
CA PHE A 37 -18.30 -23.18 3.16
C PHE A 37 -19.73 -22.72 2.85
N SER A 38 -19.87 -21.42 2.64
CA SER A 38 -21.04 -20.76 2.05
C SER A 38 -20.61 -19.99 0.79
N ASP A 39 -21.52 -19.28 0.17
CA ASP A 39 -21.20 -18.39 -0.96
C ASP A 39 -20.26 -17.23 -0.57
N ARG A 40 -20.14 -16.95 0.72
CA ARG A 40 -19.36 -15.82 1.25
C ARG A 40 -18.16 -16.23 2.11
N CYS A 41 -18.18 -17.37 2.72
CA CYS A 41 -17.19 -17.70 3.75
C CYS A 41 -16.77 -19.17 3.69
N ILE A 42 -15.49 -19.43 3.98
CA ILE A 42 -14.95 -20.77 4.24
C ILE A 42 -14.58 -20.84 5.71
N TRP A 43 -14.98 -21.88 6.44
CA TRP A 43 -14.61 -22.05 7.84
C TRP A 43 -14.30 -23.48 8.22
N GLY A 44 -13.56 -23.61 9.32
CA GLY A 44 -13.19 -24.90 9.85
C GLY A 44 -12.72 -24.85 11.30
N HIS A 45 -12.67 -26.01 11.92
CA HIS A 45 -12.17 -26.21 13.28
C HIS A 45 -10.85 -26.95 13.23
N CYS A 46 -9.74 -26.26 13.47
CA CYS A 46 -8.41 -26.83 13.47
C CYS A 46 -8.03 -27.37 14.85
N GLN A 47 -7.70 -28.66 14.98
CA GLN A 47 -7.21 -29.22 16.23
C GLN A 47 -5.80 -28.70 16.54
N GLY A 48 -5.67 -28.00 17.66
CA GLY A 48 -4.39 -27.53 18.21
C GLY A 48 -3.91 -28.42 19.36
N SER A 49 -2.94 -27.94 20.10
CA SER A 49 -2.42 -28.60 21.31
C SER A 49 -3.37 -28.49 22.51
N GLY A 50 -4.37 -27.63 22.45
CA GLY A 50 -5.34 -27.40 23.51
C GLY A 50 -6.54 -28.35 23.42
N LYS A 51 -7.38 -28.32 24.48
CA LYS A 51 -8.60 -29.13 24.58
C LYS A 51 -9.64 -28.75 23.53
N ASN A 52 -9.73 -27.46 23.18
CA ASN A 52 -10.71 -26.95 22.23
C ASN A 52 -10.03 -26.66 20.88
N PRO A 53 -10.64 -27.03 19.73
CA PRO A 53 -10.10 -26.70 18.42
C PRO A 53 -10.20 -25.19 18.15
N TYR A 54 -9.30 -24.69 17.33
CA TYR A 54 -9.33 -23.29 16.89
C TYR A 54 -10.39 -23.10 15.81
N GLN A 55 -11.30 -22.17 16.05
CA GLN A 55 -12.28 -21.71 15.07
C GLN A 55 -11.61 -20.78 14.08
N THR A 56 -11.63 -21.14 12.81
CA THR A 56 -10.97 -20.39 11.73
C THR A 56 -11.96 -20.14 10.61
N ALA A 57 -12.03 -18.91 10.10
CA ALA A 57 -12.89 -18.52 8.99
C ALA A 57 -12.17 -17.56 8.05
N VAL A 58 -12.56 -17.60 6.77
CA VAL A 58 -12.09 -16.72 5.71
C VAL A 58 -13.30 -16.16 4.97
N ASP A 59 -13.49 -14.84 5.01
CA ASP A 59 -14.44 -14.13 4.14
C ASP A 59 -13.81 -14.08 2.75
N ILE A 60 -14.44 -14.73 1.78
CA ILE A 60 -13.88 -14.88 0.42
C ILE A 60 -14.16 -13.68 -0.48
N THR A 61 -14.97 -12.72 -0.03
CA THR A 61 -15.29 -11.52 -0.80
C THR A 61 -14.08 -10.61 -0.94
N ASP A 62 -13.32 -10.44 0.14
CA ASP A 62 -12.16 -9.55 0.24
C ASP A 62 -10.94 -10.20 0.95
N ILE A 63 -10.95 -11.52 1.05
CA ILE A 63 -9.88 -12.37 1.64
C ILE A 63 -9.49 -11.91 3.05
N VAL A 64 -10.48 -11.81 3.92
CA VAL A 64 -10.24 -11.46 5.33
C VAL A 64 -10.42 -12.66 6.23
N PHE A 65 -9.59 -12.72 7.25
CA PHE A 65 -9.43 -13.89 8.12
C PHE A 65 -9.97 -13.65 9.52
N LYS A 66 -10.44 -14.71 10.16
CA LYS A 66 -10.70 -14.80 11.59
C LYS A 66 -10.13 -16.09 12.12
N CYS A 67 -9.46 -16.05 13.27
CA CYS A 67 -9.02 -17.24 13.97
C CYS A 67 -9.02 -17.01 15.49
N SER A 68 -9.47 -18.00 16.26
CA SER A 68 -9.47 -17.95 17.73
C SER A 68 -8.11 -18.28 18.37
N CYS A 69 -7.06 -18.52 17.58
CA CYS A 69 -5.74 -18.83 18.11
C CYS A 69 -5.03 -17.58 18.70
N PRO A 70 -4.11 -17.77 19.66
CA PRO A 70 -3.38 -16.68 20.31
C PRO A 70 -2.22 -16.10 19.47
N SER A 71 -2.14 -16.39 18.17
CA SER A 71 -1.07 -15.92 17.30
C SER A 71 -1.10 -14.42 17.15
N ARG A 72 0.08 -13.79 17.22
CA ARG A 72 0.27 -12.37 16.89
C ARG A 72 0.54 -12.13 15.40
N LYS A 73 0.85 -13.19 14.63
CA LYS A 73 1.04 -13.13 13.17
C LYS A 73 -0.30 -13.26 12.47
N PHE A 74 -0.54 -12.43 11.47
CA PHE A 74 -1.81 -12.43 10.74
C PHE A 74 -1.59 -12.21 9.24
N PRO A 75 -2.16 -13.05 8.34
CA PRO A 75 -2.93 -14.26 8.67
C PRO A 75 -2.09 -15.29 9.43
N CYS A 76 -2.71 -15.95 10.40
CA CYS A 76 -2.03 -16.98 11.17
C CYS A 76 -1.91 -18.31 10.37
N LYS A 77 -1.05 -19.21 10.83
CA LYS A 77 -0.88 -20.53 10.18
C LYS A 77 -2.18 -21.33 10.00
N HIS A 78 -3.18 -21.15 10.87
CA HIS A 78 -4.47 -21.83 10.76
C HIS A 78 -5.31 -21.24 9.62
N ALA A 79 -5.34 -19.92 9.47
CA ALA A 79 -6.03 -19.24 8.38
C ALA A 79 -5.44 -19.62 7.00
N LEU A 80 -4.12 -19.57 6.88
CA LEU A 80 -3.42 -20.04 5.68
C LEU A 80 -3.60 -21.53 5.44
N GLY A 81 -3.54 -22.35 6.50
CA GLY A 81 -3.75 -23.80 6.44
C GLY A 81 -5.15 -24.18 5.95
N LEU A 82 -6.17 -23.41 6.32
CA LEU A 82 -7.54 -23.58 5.83
C LEU A 82 -7.63 -23.30 4.32
N LEU A 83 -6.98 -22.23 3.84
CA LEU A 83 -6.92 -21.93 2.40
C LEU A 83 -6.16 -22.98 1.61
N PHE A 84 -4.97 -23.42 2.07
CA PHE A 84 -4.23 -24.49 1.42
C PHE A 84 -5.01 -25.81 1.38
N LEU A 85 -5.75 -26.13 2.46
CA LEU A 85 -6.59 -27.31 2.49
C LEU A 85 -7.75 -27.19 1.52
N TYR A 86 -8.40 -26.03 1.46
CA TYR A 86 -9.51 -25.78 0.53
C TYR A 86 -9.05 -25.85 -0.93
N GLU A 87 -7.90 -25.25 -1.26
CA GLU A 87 -7.32 -25.29 -2.60
C GLU A 87 -7.01 -26.72 -3.06
N SER A 88 -6.46 -27.55 -2.18
CA SER A 88 -6.03 -28.90 -2.53
C SER A 88 -7.12 -29.98 -2.37
N HIS A 89 -8.14 -29.75 -1.55
CA HIS A 89 -9.16 -30.73 -1.17
C HIS A 89 -10.55 -30.09 -1.03
N ALA A 90 -10.96 -29.27 -1.99
CA ALA A 90 -12.25 -28.58 -1.95
C ALA A 90 -13.45 -29.57 -1.84
N ASP A 91 -13.33 -30.74 -2.47
CA ASP A 91 -14.34 -31.82 -2.38
C ASP A 91 -14.55 -32.35 -0.96
N GLY A 92 -13.63 -32.09 -0.05
CA GLY A 92 -13.71 -32.45 1.36
C GLY A 92 -14.40 -31.38 2.23
N PHE A 93 -14.96 -30.34 1.64
CA PHE A 93 -15.73 -29.32 2.33
C PHE A 93 -17.22 -29.44 2.00
N GLU A 94 -18.05 -29.29 3.00
CA GLU A 94 -19.51 -29.33 2.87
C GLU A 94 -20.07 -27.95 2.73
N GLN A 95 -21.01 -27.74 1.80
CA GLN A 95 -21.78 -26.51 1.76
C GLN A 95 -22.75 -26.49 2.94
N ALA A 96 -22.75 -25.43 3.73
CA ALA A 96 -23.56 -25.32 4.93
C ALA A 96 -23.91 -23.85 5.23
N ASP A 97 -24.95 -23.68 6.03
CA ASP A 97 -25.27 -22.36 6.60
C ASP A 97 -24.19 -21.93 7.59
N GLU A 98 -23.88 -20.65 7.56
CA GLU A 98 -22.87 -20.06 8.45
C GLU A 98 -23.28 -20.23 9.93
N PRO A 99 -22.41 -20.77 10.78
CA PRO A 99 -22.69 -20.88 12.20
C PRO A 99 -22.70 -19.47 12.86
N ASP A 100 -23.33 -19.37 14.03
CA ASP A 100 -23.56 -18.08 14.72
C ASP A 100 -22.28 -17.24 14.88
N TRP A 101 -21.13 -17.89 15.16
CA TRP A 101 -19.88 -17.18 15.35
C TRP A 101 -19.29 -16.62 14.03
N VAL A 102 -19.61 -17.23 12.87
CA VAL A 102 -19.27 -16.73 11.54
C VAL A 102 -20.23 -15.61 11.18
N LYS A 103 -21.56 -15.82 11.30
CA LYS A 103 -22.58 -14.80 11.06
C LYS A 103 -22.29 -13.54 11.87
N ALA A 104 -22.11 -13.68 13.19
CA ALA A 104 -21.81 -12.54 14.07
C ALA A 104 -20.51 -11.81 13.70
N TRP A 105 -19.55 -12.50 13.11
CA TRP A 105 -18.34 -11.85 12.61
C TRP A 105 -18.58 -11.14 11.29
N LEU A 106 -19.26 -11.77 10.34
CA LEU A 106 -19.61 -11.16 9.05
C LEU A 106 -20.52 -9.96 9.25
N ASP A 107 -21.54 -10.07 10.14
CA ASP A 107 -22.44 -8.95 10.48
C ASP A 107 -21.70 -7.76 11.10
N LYS A 108 -20.76 -8.04 12.04
CA LYS A 108 -19.92 -6.97 12.61
C LYS A 108 -19.06 -6.29 11.54
N ARG A 109 -18.62 -7.02 10.52
CA ARG A 109 -17.89 -6.46 9.38
C ARG A 109 -18.82 -5.61 8.51
N THR A 110 -19.99 -6.15 8.16
CA THR A 110 -21.02 -5.43 7.38
C THR A 110 -21.47 -4.18 8.12
N VAL A 111 -21.82 -4.27 9.41
CA VAL A 111 -22.19 -3.11 10.25
C VAL A 111 -21.01 -2.12 10.41
N ARG A 112 -19.77 -2.61 10.44
CA ARG A 112 -18.57 -1.74 10.49
C ARG A 112 -18.29 -1.09 9.13
N ALA A 113 -18.55 -1.79 8.03
CA ALA A 113 -18.56 -1.24 6.69
C ALA A 113 -19.72 -0.24 6.54
N GLU A 114 -20.94 -0.59 6.94
CA GLU A 114 -22.11 0.30 6.94
C GLU A 114 -21.97 1.48 7.92
N LYS A 115 -21.32 1.30 9.09
CA LYS A 115 -20.96 2.42 9.98
C LYS A 115 -19.83 3.26 9.43
N LYS A 116 -18.93 2.68 8.61
CA LYS A 116 -17.98 3.44 7.80
C LYS A 116 -18.67 4.12 6.60
N GLU A 117 -19.80 3.56 6.13
CA GLU A 117 -20.63 4.10 5.04
C GLU A 117 -21.73 5.06 5.52
N LYS A 118 -22.24 4.88 6.75
CA LYS A 118 -23.13 5.91 7.32
C LYS A 118 -22.27 7.10 7.71
N PRO A 119 -22.52 8.29 7.14
CA PRO A 119 -21.96 9.51 7.67
C PRO A 119 -22.29 9.50 9.17
N GLY A 120 -21.23 9.59 9.99
CA GLY A 120 -21.36 9.52 11.45
C GLY A 120 -22.54 10.32 11.91
N THR A 121 -23.31 9.74 12.84
CA THR A 121 -24.44 10.34 13.56
C THR A 121 -24.40 11.84 13.45
N GLN A 122 -25.44 12.46 12.86
CA GLN A 122 -25.54 13.89 12.60
C GLN A 122 -24.55 14.71 13.44
N ALA A 123 -23.36 14.93 12.88
CA ALA A 123 -22.50 15.95 13.43
C ALA A 123 -23.37 17.20 13.45
N ALA A 124 -23.49 17.83 14.60
CA ALA A 124 -24.10 19.14 14.72
C ALA A 124 -23.67 19.96 13.51
N PRO A 125 -24.56 20.79 12.92
CA PRO A 125 -24.27 21.50 11.68
C PRO A 125 -22.84 22.02 11.78
N VAL A 126 -21.97 21.50 10.89
CA VAL A 126 -20.55 21.86 10.91
C VAL A 126 -20.54 23.35 10.72
N ASP A 127 -20.11 24.06 11.74
CA ASP A 127 -19.97 25.49 11.67
C ASP A 127 -18.88 25.76 10.60
N GLU A 128 -19.33 25.99 9.36
CA GLU A 128 -18.47 26.21 8.19
C GLU A 128 -17.55 27.40 8.44
N GLU A 129 -18.00 28.37 9.24
CA GLU A 129 -17.17 29.52 9.63
C GLU A 129 -16.05 29.10 10.59
N ALA A 130 -16.32 28.24 11.58
CA ALA A 130 -15.30 27.72 12.48
C ALA A 130 -14.33 26.77 11.75
N LYS A 131 -14.78 26.02 10.75
CA LYS A 131 -13.93 25.21 9.89
C LYS A 131 -13.02 26.07 9.03
N ALA A 132 -13.55 27.10 8.39
CA ALA A 132 -12.80 28.06 7.60
C ALA A 132 -11.75 28.78 8.44
N LYS A 133 -12.09 29.26 9.63
CA LYS A 133 -11.14 29.88 10.59
C LYS A 133 -10.01 28.94 10.98
N ARG A 134 -10.31 27.66 11.23
CA ARG A 134 -9.28 26.65 11.55
C ARG A 134 -8.35 26.39 10.37
N LEU A 135 -8.87 26.30 9.16
CA LEU A 135 -8.09 26.14 7.94
C LEU A 135 -7.20 27.35 7.67
N ALA A 136 -7.74 28.58 7.82
CA ALA A 136 -6.99 29.81 7.67
C ALA A 136 -5.85 29.93 8.70
N LYS A 137 -6.13 29.59 9.97
CA LYS A 137 -5.09 29.56 11.01
C LYS A 137 -4.01 28.53 10.72
N ARG A 138 -4.41 27.32 10.27
CA ARG A 138 -3.45 26.28 9.89
C ARG A 138 -2.60 26.75 8.71
N HIS A 139 -3.21 27.36 7.69
CA HIS A 139 -2.48 27.93 6.55
C HIS A 139 -1.42 28.93 7.01
N GLN A 140 -1.78 29.85 7.92
CA GLN A 140 -0.85 30.82 8.50
C GLN A 140 0.32 30.13 9.21
N ASN A 141 0.05 29.15 10.09
CA ASN A 141 1.09 28.39 10.78
C ASN A 141 2.05 27.69 9.82
N VAL A 142 1.50 27.09 8.76
CA VAL A 142 2.29 26.43 7.70
C VAL A 142 3.16 27.44 6.96
N MET A 143 2.65 28.62 6.64
CA MET A 143 3.40 29.69 5.96
C MET A 143 4.58 30.20 6.81
N GLU A 144 4.36 30.39 8.11
CA GLU A 144 5.41 30.74 9.07
C GLU A 144 6.48 29.63 9.15
N GLY A 145 6.06 28.37 9.27
CA GLY A 145 6.97 27.23 9.26
C GLY A 145 7.78 27.10 7.97
N ILE A 146 7.17 27.36 6.82
CA ILE A 146 7.86 27.37 5.51
C ILE A 146 8.91 28.48 5.45
N ALA A 147 8.63 29.67 6.00
CA ALA A 147 9.61 30.75 6.05
C ALA A 147 10.86 30.34 6.87
N ASP A 148 10.66 29.70 8.03
CA ASP A 148 11.76 29.15 8.83
C ASP A 148 12.54 28.06 8.09
N LEU A 149 11.82 27.17 7.39
CA LEU A 149 12.41 26.07 6.62
C LEU A 149 13.26 26.58 5.46
N GLU A 150 12.82 27.63 4.76
CA GLU A 150 13.62 28.25 3.68
C GLU A 150 14.92 28.86 4.20
N VAL A 151 14.88 29.54 5.34
CA VAL A 151 16.10 30.10 5.97
C VAL A 151 17.05 28.95 6.30
N TRP A 152 16.54 27.91 6.96
CA TRP A 152 17.31 26.73 7.31
C TRP A 152 17.92 26.05 6.07
N MET A 153 17.16 25.87 4.97
CA MET A 153 17.68 25.28 3.74
C MET A 153 18.81 26.12 3.13
N LYS A 154 18.65 27.44 3.11
CA LYS A 154 19.70 28.34 2.64
C LYS A 154 20.98 28.24 3.46
N ASP A 155 20.85 28.15 4.78
CA ASP A 155 21.98 28.01 5.68
C ASP A 155 22.65 26.64 5.55
N LEU A 156 21.86 25.55 5.39
CA LEU A 156 22.39 24.22 5.12
C LEU A 156 23.25 24.19 3.84
N LEU A 157 22.76 24.81 2.76
CA LEU A 157 23.47 24.87 1.49
C LEU A 157 24.72 25.76 1.55
N ARG A 158 24.66 26.90 2.25
CA ARG A 158 25.81 27.79 2.46
C ARG A 158 26.91 27.17 3.26
N ASN A 159 26.56 26.38 4.29
CA ASN A 159 27.54 25.67 5.12
C ASN A 159 28.11 24.42 4.42
N GLY A 160 27.53 24.02 3.29
CA GLY A 160 27.91 22.83 2.55
C GLY A 160 27.35 21.52 3.15
N LEU A 161 27.23 20.51 2.33
CA LEU A 161 26.62 19.22 2.69
C LEU A 161 27.62 18.20 3.25
N VAL A 162 28.92 18.52 3.26
CA VAL A 162 30.01 17.58 3.61
C VAL A 162 29.86 17.01 5.03
N ASN A 163 29.38 17.82 5.98
CA ASN A 163 29.25 17.47 7.39
C ASN A 163 27.85 16.86 7.72
N VAL A 164 26.96 16.75 6.73
CA VAL A 164 25.60 16.19 6.94
C VAL A 164 25.65 14.72 7.35
N PRO A 165 26.46 13.83 6.73
CA PRO A 165 26.49 12.41 7.09
C PRO A 165 26.68 12.14 8.58
N GLU A 166 27.60 12.87 9.23
CA GLU A 166 27.92 12.67 10.66
C GLU A 166 26.78 13.10 11.61
N ARG A 167 25.90 13.97 11.16
CA ARG A 167 24.89 14.65 11.99
C ARG A 167 23.48 14.60 11.39
N ALA A 168 23.24 13.76 10.39
CA ALA A 168 22.01 13.74 9.60
C ALA A 168 20.76 13.70 10.48
N TYR A 169 20.68 12.74 11.40
CA TYR A 169 19.52 12.61 12.28
C TYR A 169 19.24 13.91 13.07
N SER A 170 20.26 14.50 13.73
CA SER A 170 20.07 15.69 14.54
C SER A 170 19.71 16.93 13.72
N VAL A 171 20.30 17.05 12.52
CA VAL A 171 20.08 18.18 11.61
C VAL A 171 18.65 18.16 11.07
N PHE A 172 18.19 17.02 10.58
CA PHE A 172 16.86 16.92 9.98
C PHE A 172 15.74 16.79 11.01
N GLU A 173 15.94 16.09 12.11
CA GLU A 173 14.91 15.94 13.14
C GLU A 173 14.60 17.26 13.88
N ALA A 174 15.59 18.12 14.06
CA ALA A 174 15.36 19.44 14.68
C ALA A 174 14.39 20.30 13.86
N ILE A 175 14.57 20.36 12.54
CA ILE A 175 13.68 21.13 11.66
C ILE A 175 12.36 20.39 11.41
N ALA A 176 12.36 19.04 11.38
CA ALA A 176 11.14 18.25 11.24
C ALA A 176 10.17 18.49 12.41
N LYS A 177 10.66 18.59 13.65
CA LYS A 177 9.84 18.95 14.83
C LYS A 177 9.17 20.31 14.64
N ARG A 178 9.91 21.31 14.14
CA ARG A 178 9.33 22.64 13.83
C ARG A 178 8.20 22.53 12.79
N MET A 179 8.34 21.66 11.77
CA MET A 179 7.28 21.45 10.77
C MET A 179 6.05 20.76 11.38
N VAL A 180 6.23 19.87 12.35
CA VAL A 180 5.10 19.31 13.12
C VAL A 180 4.37 20.40 13.90
N ASP A 181 5.10 21.26 14.60
CA ASP A 181 4.54 22.39 15.37
C ASP A 181 3.81 23.39 14.45
N ALA A 182 4.33 23.60 13.25
CA ALA A 182 3.71 24.39 12.17
C ALA A 182 2.52 23.68 11.51
N GLN A 183 2.09 22.51 11.96
CA GLN A 183 0.99 21.72 11.41
C GLN A 183 1.22 21.26 9.95
N ALA A 184 2.48 21.06 9.57
CA ALA A 184 2.95 20.59 8.27
C ALA A 184 3.61 19.20 8.35
N PRO A 185 2.89 18.13 8.79
CA PRO A 185 3.48 16.82 9.03
C PRO A 185 4.06 16.17 7.77
N GLY A 186 3.56 16.49 6.58
CA GLY A 186 4.12 16.00 5.31
C GLY A 186 5.52 16.55 5.05
N LEU A 187 5.78 17.84 5.36
CA LEU A 187 7.12 18.41 5.28
C LEU A 187 8.05 17.78 6.32
N ALA A 188 7.55 17.50 7.53
CA ALA A 188 8.31 16.81 8.57
C ALA A 188 8.71 15.38 8.14
N ALA A 189 7.81 14.63 7.51
CA ALA A 189 8.10 13.30 6.99
C ALA A 189 9.19 13.33 5.91
N ARG A 190 9.14 14.29 4.98
CA ARG A 190 10.18 14.47 3.96
C ARG A 190 11.55 14.78 4.55
N LEU A 191 11.62 15.60 5.58
CA LEU A 191 12.86 15.90 6.31
C LEU A 191 13.42 14.65 7.03
N ARG A 192 12.57 13.85 7.67
CA ARG A 192 12.98 12.59 8.30
C ARG A 192 13.50 11.58 7.28
N ALA A 193 12.85 11.49 6.11
CA ALA A 193 13.34 10.64 5.02
C ALA A 193 14.73 11.04 4.48
N MET A 194 15.17 12.28 4.73
CA MET A 194 16.56 12.69 4.46
C MET A 194 17.53 12.20 5.53
N ALA A 195 17.07 12.05 6.78
CA ALA A 195 17.90 11.47 7.84
C ALA A 195 18.15 9.96 7.65
N ASP A 196 17.25 9.28 6.93
CA ASP A 196 17.29 7.83 6.68
C ASP A 196 18.10 7.46 5.41
N ILE A 197 18.70 8.43 4.72
CA ILE A 197 19.57 8.18 3.55
C ILE A 197 20.80 7.35 3.99
N ASP A 198 21.14 6.36 3.17
CA ASP A 198 22.41 5.64 3.36
C ASP A 198 23.59 6.54 2.97
N TYR A 199 24.10 7.26 3.95
CA TYR A 199 25.26 8.16 3.78
C TYR A 199 26.59 7.44 3.54
N GLY A 200 26.62 6.10 3.64
CA GLY A 200 27.76 5.26 3.25
C GLY A 200 27.80 4.97 1.75
N ALA A 201 26.68 5.08 1.05
CA ALA A 201 26.60 4.87 -0.40
C ALA A 201 27.20 6.06 -1.17
N GLU A 202 27.87 5.81 -2.29
CA GLU A 202 28.37 6.89 -3.15
C GLU A 202 27.28 7.84 -3.70
N SER A 203 26.07 7.32 -3.87
CA SER A 203 24.91 8.03 -4.40
C SER A 203 24.25 9.02 -3.42
N TRP A 204 24.64 9.04 -2.15
CA TRP A 204 23.95 9.83 -1.12
C TRP A 204 23.81 11.32 -1.46
N LYS A 205 24.83 11.90 -2.12
CA LYS A 205 24.82 13.32 -2.51
C LYS A 205 23.70 13.60 -3.52
N HIS A 206 23.55 12.71 -4.49
CA HIS A 206 22.52 12.81 -5.50
C HIS A 206 21.13 12.63 -4.86
N GLU A 207 20.97 11.63 -4.02
CA GLU A 207 19.70 11.36 -3.32
C GLU A 207 19.29 12.51 -2.41
N LEU A 208 20.23 13.04 -1.62
CA LEU A 208 19.97 14.20 -0.76
C LEU A 208 19.58 15.45 -1.57
N THR A 209 20.28 15.70 -2.69
CA THR A 209 20.00 16.83 -3.57
C THR A 209 18.62 16.70 -4.20
N ASP A 210 18.21 15.52 -4.67
CA ASP A 210 16.88 15.27 -5.23
C ASP A 210 15.80 15.52 -4.17
N LYS A 211 15.95 14.97 -2.97
CA LYS A 211 15.00 15.17 -1.87
C LYS A 211 14.89 16.64 -1.44
N LEU A 212 16.00 17.37 -1.36
CA LEU A 212 16.01 18.82 -1.06
C LEU A 212 15.35 19.61 -2.18
N SER A 213 15.59 19.27 -3.44
CA SER A 213 14.97 19.92 -4.60
C SER A 213 13.45 19.73 -4.61
N LYS A 214 12.98 18.50 -4.37
CA LYS A 214 11.54 18.20 -4.25
C LYS A 214 10.91 18.95 -3.06
N LEU A 215 11.59 18.99 -1.92
CA LEU A 215 11.13 19.78 -0.77
C LEU A 215 11.00 21.27 -1.12
N PHE A 216 12.00 21.83 -1.80
CA PHE A 216 11.96 23.23 -2.25
C PHE A 216 10.81 23.48 -3.24
N MET A 217 10.55 22.55 -4.16
CA MET A 217 9.40 22.63 -5.07
C MET A 217 8.08 22.67 -4.30
N VAL A 218 7.90 21.80 -3.31
CA VAL A 218 6.66 21.75 -2.50
C VAL A 218 6.44 23.07 -1.75
N ILE A 219 7.46 23.58 -1.05
CA ILE A 219 7.32 24.83 -0.28
C ILE A 219 7.10 26.05 -1.19
N SER A 220 7.78 26.09 -2.35
CA SER A 220 7.60 27.17 -3.34
C SER A 220 6.21 27.13 -3.97
N ALA A 221 5.69 25.94 -4.27
CA ALA A 221 4.34 25.74 -4.78
C ALA A 221 3.28 26.10 -3.72
N TYR A 222 3.48 25.71 -2.45
CA TYR A 222 2.54 26.03 -1.39
C TYR A 222 2.41 27.53 -1.13
N ARG A 223 3.50 28.30 -1.25
CA ARG A 223 3.46 29.78 -1.16
C ARG A 223 2.57 30.43 -2.21
N ASN A 224 2.37 29.74 -3.32
CA ASN A 224 1.57 30.21 -4.44
C ASN A 224 0.32 29.34 -4.67
N VAL A 225 -0.08 28.58 -3.66
CA VAL A 225 -1.08 27.51 -3.80
C VAL A 225 -2.40 28.00 -4.40
N ASP A 226 -2.85 29.19 -4.02
CA ASP A 226 -4.12 29.76 -4.51
C ASP A 226 -4.08 30.16 -6.00
N ARG A 227 -2.89 30.23 -6.61
CA ARG A 227 -2.69 30.52 -8.04
C ARG A 227 -2.59 29.24 -8.89
N LEU A 228 -2.48 28.08 -8.26
CA LEU A 228 -2.37 26.80 -8.95
C LEU A 228 -3.75 26.31 -9.42
N PRO A 229 -3.81 25.47 -10.47
CA PRO A 229 -5.01 24.71 -10.79
C PRO A 229 -5.52 23.90 -9.60
N ALA A 230 -6.82 23.61 -9.55
CA ALA A 230 -7.46 22.97 -8.36
C ALA A 230 -6.85 21.62 -7.98
N ASP A 231 -6.54 20.78 -8.96
CA ASP A 231 -5.87 19.50 -8.79
C ASP A 231 -4.46 19.64 -8.17
N TRP A 232 -3.72 20.66 -8.59
CA TRP A 232 -2.42 20.99 -8.01
C TRP A 232 -2.52 21.60 -6.62
N GLN A 233 -3.57 22.38 -6.34
CA GLN A 233 -3.82 22.87 -4.97
C GLN A 233 -4.01 21.70 -4.01
N ASP A 234 -4.79 20.71 -4.40
CA ASP A 234 -5.05 19.51 -3.59
C ASP A 234 -3.78 18.65 -3.43
N GLU A 235 -3.00 18.49 -4.51
CA GLU A 235 -1.72 17.81 -4.48
C GLU A 235 -0.77 18.47 -3.47
N ILE A 236 -0.52 19.76 -3.61
CA ILE A 236 0.43 20.49 -2.75
C ILE A 236 -0.03 20.50 -1.29
N ARG A 237 -1.32 20.70 -1.04
CA ARG A 237 -1.87 20.59 0.34
C ARG A 237 -1.64 19.19 0.92
N THR A 238 -1.83 18.13 0.13
CA THR A 238 -1.55 16.75 0.54
C THR A 238 -0.07 16.56 0.84
N GLN A 239 0.83 17.06 0.00
CA GLN A 239 2.28 16.98 0.18
C GLN A 239 2.78 17.71 1.45
N VAL A 240 2.10 18.79 1.85
CA VAL A 240 2.36 19.49 3.12
C VAL A 240 1.79 18.74 4.32
N GLY A 241 0.78 17.89 4.09
CA GLY A 241 0.19 17.02 5.12
C GLY A 241 -1.24 17.39 5.52
N PHE A 242 -1.97 18.14 4.67
CA PHE A 242 -3.40 18.28 4.84
C PHE A 242 -4.07 16.94 4.49
N SER A 243 -4.80 16.38 5.45
CA SER A 243 -5.51 15.13 5.24
C SER A 243 -6.87 15.37 4.60
N GLN A 244 -7.23 14.50 3.69
CA GLN A 244 -8.58 14.43 3.15
C GLN A 244 -9.31 13.28 3.84
N SER A 245 -10.57 13.50 4.23
CA SER A 245 -11.33 12.46 4.91
C SER A 245 -11.68 11.33 3.94
N ARG A 246 -11.71 10.10 4.47
CA ARG A 246 -12.13 8.93 3.70
C ARG A 246 -13.53 9.10 3.09
N ASP A 247 -14.45 9.65 3.86
CA ASP A 247 -15.84 9.84 3.42
C ASP A 247 -15.94 10.84 2.26
N MET A 248 -15.12 11.89 2.27
CA MET A 248 -15.06 12.85 1.16
C MET A 248 -14.52 12.18 -0.12
N VAL A 249 -13.51 11.33 -0.02
CA VAL A 249 -12.95 10.62 -1.17
C VAL A 249 -13.95 9.59 -1.71
N LEU A 250 -14.60 8.82 -0.86
CA LEU A 250 -15.62 7.83 -1.25
C LEU A 250 -16.92 8.47 -1.79
N GLY A 251 -17.18 9.73 -1.43
CA GLY A 251 -18.27 10.54 -1.99
C GLY A 251 -17.96 11.17 -3.34
N GLY A 252 -16.70 11.10 -3.79
CA GLY A 252 -16.27 11.57 -5.12
C GLY A 252 -16.75 10.66 -6.25
N GLU A 253 -16.43 11.05 -7.49
CA GLU A 253 -16.78 10.27 -8.68
C GLU A 253 -16.00 8.95 -8.72
N PRO A 254 -16.69 7.79 -8.67
CA PRO A 254 -16.04 6.49 -8.72
C PRO A 254 -15.66 6.11 -10.15
N LEU A 255 -14.46 5.57 -10.33
CA LEU A 255 -14.05 4.92 -11.58
C LEU A 255 -14.37 3.43 -11.50
N VAL A 256 -15.36 2.99 -12.26
CA VAL A 256 -15.74 1.58 -12.37
C VAL A 256 -14.84 0.89 -13.40
N ASP A 257 -14.21 -0.21 -13.01
CA ASP A 257 -13.35 -0.98 -13.90
C ASP A 257 -13.16 -2.42 -13.38
N ARG A 258 -12.47 -3.23 -14.15
CA ARG A 258 -11.88 -4.50 -13.71
C ARG A 258 -10.43 -4.24 -13.30
N TRP A 259 -10.14 -4.48 -12.04
CA TRP A 259 -8.88 -4.10 -11.40
C TRP A 259 -7.98 -5.31 -11.17
N LEU A 260 -6.85 -5.35 -11.87
CA LEU A 260 -5.79 -6.32 -11.60
C LEU A 260 -4.90 -5.81 -10.47
N VAL A 261 -4.69 -6.62 -9.43
CA VAL A 261 -3.68 -6.32 -8.42
C VAL A 261 -2.30 -6.62 -8.98
N LEU A 262 -1.51 -5.58 -9.24
CA LEU A 262 -0.16 -5.71 -9.80
C LEU A 262 0.84 -6.24 -8.78
N GLY A 263 0.74 -5.78 -7.54
CA GLY A 263 1.68 -6.16 -6.50
C GLY A 263 1.37 -5.56 -5.14
N LYS A 264 2.08 -6.06 -4.13
CA LYS A 264 2.05 -5.59 -2.75
C LYS A 264 3.47 -5.28 -2.28
N ARG A 265 3.64 -4.16 -1.57
CA ARG A 265 4.86 -3.83 -0.83
C ARG A 265 4.49 -3.52 0.62
N SER A 266 5.17 -4.15 1.57
CA SER A 266 4.97 -3.92 3.00
C SER A 266 6.20 -3.22 3.58
N GLN A 267 5.98 -2.18 4.36
CA GLN A 267 7.03 -1.46 5.08
C GLN A 267 6.59 -1.25 6.52
N THR A 268 7.49 -1.52 7.46
CA THR A 268 7.23 -1.29 8.89
C THR A 268 8.18 -0.22 9.42
N ALA A 269 7.62 0.87 9.92
CA ALA A 269 8.37 1.94 10.56
C ALA A 269 7.64 2.40 11.83
N ASN A 270 8.38 2.60 12.91
CA ASN A 270 7.83 3.09 14.19
C ASN A 270 6.61 2.29 14.71
N GLY A 271 6.60 0.97 14.51
CA GLY A 271 5.50 0.11 14.94
C GLY A 271 4.22 0.21 14.09
N LEU A 272 4.25 0.93 12.97
CA LEU A 272 3.18 0.98 11.98
C LEU A 272 3.62 0.23 10.72
N THR A 273 2.82 -0.74 10.29
CA THR A 273 3.01 -1.41 9.00
C THR A 273 2.13 -0.73 7.96
N THR A 274 2.73 -0.32 6.86
CA THR A 274 2.05 0.22 5.68
C THR A 274 2.14 -0.79 4.56
N ASP A 275 0.99 -1.31 4.13
CA ASP A 275 0.84 -2.15 2.95
C ASP A 275 0.41 -1.29 1.77
N SER A 276 1.24 -1.25 0.73
CA SER A 276 0.98 -0.54 -0.53
C SER A 276 0.58 -1.55 -1.59
N TYR A 277 -0.59 -1.37 -2.18
CA TYR A 277 -1.10 -2.19 -3.27
C TYR A 277 -1.27 -1.34 -4.52
N TRP A 278 -0.71 -1.81 -5.64
CA TRP A 278 -0.96 -1.21 -6.94
C TRP A 278 -2.00 -2.01 -7.70
N PHE A 279 -3.00 -1.32 -8.23
CA PHE A 279 -4.04 -1.84 -9.09
C PHE A 279 -3.90 -1.26 -10.49
N TYR A 280 -4.28 -2.05 -11.50
CA TYR A 280 -4.36 -1.63 -12.89
C TYR A 280 -5.79 -1.86 -13.41
N GLY A 281 -6.42 -0.82 -13.93
CA GLY A 281 -7.75 -0.88 -14.53
C GLY A 281 -7.67 -1.34 -16.00
N GLU A 282 -8.38 -2.42 -16.32
CA GLU A 282 -8.35 -3.06 -17.64
C GLU A 282 -8.81 -2.11 -18.77
N HIS A 283 -9.91 -1.39 -18.53
CA HIS A 283 -10.53 -0.53 -19.54
C HIS A 283 -9.94 0.87 -19.54
N SER A 284 -9.67 1.42 -18.36
CA SER A 284 -9.15 2.78 -18.20
C SER A 284 -7.63 2.89 -18.44
N GLY A 285 -6.90 1.79 -18.32
CA GLY A 285 -5.43 1.78 -18.35
C GLY A 285 -4.78 2.53 -17.18
N ARG A 286 -5.58 2.95 -16.17
CA ARG A 286 -5.10 3.74 -15.04
C ARG A 286 -4.61 2.85 -13.91
N CYS A 287 -3.58 3.34 -13.21
CA CYS A 287 -3.13 2.71 -11.99
C CYS A 287 -3.70 3.43 -10.76
N ALA A 288 -3.98 2.65 -9.71
CA ALA A 288 -4.46 3.15 -8.43
C ALA A 288 -3.59 2.59 -7.30
N LEU A 289 -3.12 3.47 -6.41
CA LEU A 289 -2.36 3.09 -5.22
C LEU A 289 -3.30 3.06 -4.00
N TYR A 290 -3.48 1.88 -3.43
CA TYR A 290 -4.16 1.74 -2.15
C TYR A 290 -3.15 1.54 -1.01
N LEU A 291 -3.31 2.31 0.06
CA LEU A 291 -2.50 2.20 1.27
C LEU A 291 -3.36 1.68 2.42
N SER A 292 -2.95 0.57 3.01
CA SER A 292 -3.51 0.01 4.23
C SER A 292 -2.51 0.18 5.38
N PHE A 293 -3.01 0.60 6.53
CA PHE A 293 -2.19 0.84 7.72
C PHE A 293 -2.61 -0.11 8.83
N SER A 294 -1.66 -0.81 9.41
CA SER A 294 -1.90 -1.73 10.52
C SER A 294 -0.86 -1.58 11.63
N VAL A 295 -1.29 -1.75 12.86
CA VAL A 295 -0.39 -1.87 14.02
C VAL A 295 -0.27 -3.35 14.42
N PRO A 296 0.83 -3.79 15.07
CA PRO A 296 0.97 -5.17 15.52
C PRO A 296 -0.24 -5.61 16.34
N GLY A 297 -0.86 -6.72 15.94
CA GLY A 297 -2.05 -7.28 16.60
C GLY A 297 -3.39 -6.72 16.08
N SER A 298 -3.41 -5.74 15.17
CA SER A 298 -4.63 -5.35 14.47
C SER A 298 -4.94 -6.29 13.30
N ILE A 299 -6.22 -6.40 12.96
CA ILE A 299 -6.66 -7.10 11.75
C ILE A 299 -6.43 -6.15 10.57
N ALA A 300 -5.68 -6.59 9.56
CA ALA A 300 -5.58 -5.85 8.30
C ALA A 300 -6.97 -5.72 7.65
N ASP A 301 -7.25 -4.56 7.07
CA ASP A 301 -8.61 -4.26 6.56
C ASP A 301 -9.01 -5.14 5.37
N ALA A 302 -8.11 -5.48 4.48
CA ALA A 302 -8.36 -6.37 3.35
C ALA A 302 -7.05 -6.98 2.84
N GLY A 303 -7.10 -8.21 2.37
CA GLY A 303 -5.99 -8.91 1.74
C GLY A 303 -6.16 -8.94 0.22
N TRP A 304 -5.76 -7.86 -0.47
CA TRP A 304 -5.72 -7.87 -1.94
C TRP A 304 -4.62 -8.81 -2.42
N VAL A 305 -4.97 -9.72 -3.32
CA VAL A 305 -4.05 -10.78 -3.76
C VAL A 305 -3.42 -10.38 -5.10
N PRO A 306 -2.11 -10.21 -5.19
CA PRO A 306 -1.43 -9.96 -6.45
C PRO A 306 -1.77 -11.00 -7.52
N GLY A 307 -2.01 -10.55 -8.75
CA GLY A 307 -2.43 -11.39 -9.88
C GLY A 307 -3.93 -11.72 -9.91
N CYS A 308 -4.71 -11.38 -8.87
CA CYS A 308 -6.17 -11.49 -8.89
C CYS A 308 -6.83 -10.27 -9.50
N VAL A 309 -8.03 -10.50 -10.05
CA VAL A 309 -8.86 -9.47 -10.68
C VAL A 309 -10.10 -9.22 -9.82
N TYR A 310 -10.45 -7.97 -9.66
CA TYR A 310 -11.61 -7.52 -8.89
C TYR A 310 -12.48 -6.59 -9.74
N ASP A 311 -13.78 -6.85 -9.80
CA ASP A 311 -14.76 -5.91 -10.38
C ASP A 311 -15.23 -4.92 -9.35
N GLY A 312 -15.37 -3.65 -9.73
CA GLY A 312 -15.91 -2.60 -8.87
C GLY A 312 -15.29 -1.24 -9.10
N SER A 313 -15.34 -0.39 -8.09
CA SER A 313 -14.99 1.02 -8.22
C SER A 313 -13.77 1.40 -7.40
N MET A 314 -12.99 2.35 -7.93
CA MET A 314 -11.95 3.09 -7.21
C MET A 314 -12.30 4.57 -7.14
N CYS A 315 -12.26 5.14 -5.94
CA CYS A 315 -12.39 6.57 -5.71
C CYS A 315 -10.99 7.17 -5.50
N TYR A 316 -10.54 8.00 -6.43
CA TYR A 316 -9.23 8.63 -6.37
C TYR A 316 -9.19 9.79 -5.39
N TYR A 317 -8.12 9.89 -4.61
CA TYR A 317 -7.84 11.11 -3.86
C TYR A 317 -7.66 12.28 -4.83
N PRO A 318 -8.21 13.46 -4.54
CA PRO A 318 -7.91 14.67 -5.28
C PRO A 318 -6.40 14.94 -5.33
N GLY A 319 -5.90 15.39 -6.47
CA GLY A 319 -4.47 15.65 -6.70
C GLY A 319 -4.12 15.63 -8.18
N ALA A 320 -2.87 15.93 -8.49
CA ALA A 320 -2.34 16.01 -9.85
C ALA A 320 -1.84 14.65 -10.36
N GLY A 321 -1.87 14.47 -11.67
CA GLY A 321 -1.38 13.27 -12.37
C GLY A 321 -2.41 12.14 -12.43
N THR A 322 -2.06 11.10 -13.19
CA THR A 322 -2.96 9.98 -13.50
C THR A 322 -2.84 8.82 -12.51
N ASN A 323 -1.62 8.54 -12.03
CA ASN A 323 -1.34 7.45 -11.09
C ASN A 323 -1.38 8.00 -9.66
N ARG A 324 -2.51 7.85 -9.00
CA ARG A 324 -2.76 8.46 -7.71
C ARG A 324 -3.22 7.45 -6.67
N ARG A 325 -3.17 7.87 -5.43
CA ARG A 325 -3.79 7.15 -4.33
C ARG A 325 -5.30 7.07 -4.54
N ALA A 326 -5.89 5.90 -4.24
CA ALA A 326 -7.32 5.65 -4.35
C ALA A 326 -7.83 4.80 -3.20
N LEU A 327 -9.14 4.86 -2.98
CA LEU A 327 -9.85 3.98 -2.07
C LEU A 327 -10.72 3.02 -2.88
N PRO A 328 -10.65 1.71 -2.61
CA PRO A 328 -11.55 0.75 -3.19
C PRO A 328 -12.97 0.94 -2.64
N LYS A 329 -13.96 0.82 -3.54
CA LYS A 329 -15.38 0.81 -3.23
C LYS A 329 -16.03 -0.38 -3.92
N GLU A 330 -16.59 -1.30 -3.13
CA GLU A 330 -17.34 -2.46 -3.62
C GLU A 330 -16.52 -3.35 -4.60
N LEU A 331 -15.23 -3.59 -4.30
CA LEU A 331 -14.42 -4.50 -5.10
C LEU A 331 -14.75 -5.95 -4.76
N ILE A 332 -15.11 -6.74 -5.77
CA ILE A 332 -15.46 -8.16 -5.65
C ILE A 332 -14.49 -8.98 -6.48
N LEU A 333 -13.90 -10.00 -5.87
CA LEU A 333 -13.03 -10.94 -6.59
C LEU A 333 -13.79 -11.66 -7.69
N VAL A 334 -13.26 -11.63 -8.91
CA VAL A 334 -13.86 -12.28 -10.08
C VAL A 334 -12.89 -13.21 -10.76
N ASP A 335 -13.45 -14.23 -11.43
CA ASP A 335 -12.67 -15.07 -12.31
C ASP A 335 -12.29 -14.29 -13.58
N GLY A 336 -11.08 -14.47 -14.05
CA GLY A 336 -10.64 -13.89 -15.32
C GLY A 336 -9.18 -13.49 -15.28
N ARG A 337 -8.70 -13.10 -16.45
CA ARG A 337 -7.34 -12.60 -16.64
C ARG A 337 -7.41 -11.21 -17.27
N VAL A 338 -6.71 -10.28 -16.68
CA VAL A 338 -6.45 -8.95 -17.25
C VAL A 338 -5.01 -8.95 -17.75
N VAL A 339 -4.81 -8.53 -18.97
CA VAL A 339 -3.47 -8.35 -19.56
C VAL A 339 -3.21 -6.85 -19.60
N PRO A 340 -2.35 -6.32 -18.72
CA PRO A 340 -2.07 -4.89 -18.73
C PRO A 340 -1.28 -4.48 -19.97
N ALA A 341 -1.35 -3.19 -20.31
CA ALA A 341 -0.53 -2.63 -21.35
C ALA A 341 0.92 -2.52 -20.89
N PHE A 342 1.78 -3.34 -21.46
CA PHE A 342 3.22 -3.34 -21.21
C PHE A 342 3.95 -2.35 -22.11
N CYS A 343 5.06 -1.80 -21.60
CA CYS A 343 6.11 -1.23 -22.43
C CYS A 343 6.88 -2.37 -23.09
N ALA A 344 7.15 -2.27 -24.39
CA ALA A 344 7.83 -3.33 -25.14
C ALA A 344 9.31 -3.48 -24.75
N ASP A 345 9.91 -2.43 -24.20
CA ASP A 345 11.31 -2.38 -23.79
C ASP A 345 11.54 -1.33 -22.69
N LEU A 346 12.76 -1.29 -22.15
CA LEU A 346 13.16 -0.33 -21.13
C LEU A 346 13.23 1.11 -21.68
N SER A 347 13.43 1.31 -22.97
CA SER A 347 13.41 2.66 -23.57
C SER A 347 11.99 3.25 -23.56
N GLN A 348 10.98 2.46 -23.90
CA GLN A 348 9.57 2.88 -23.77
C GLN A 348 9.19 3.11 -22.29
N ALA A 349 9.67 2.24 -21.40
CA ALA A 349 9.44 2.44 -19.95
C ALA A 349 10.03 3.77 -19.47
N ALA A 350 11.25 4.12 -19.92
CA ALA A 350 11.88 5.41 -19.61
C ALA A 350 11.10 6.61 -20.16
N LEU A 351 10.54 6.50 -21.37
CA LEU A 351 9.66 7.53 -21.94
C LEU A 351 8.38 7.68 -21.12
N ARG A 352 7.75 6.58 -20.75
CA ARG A 352 6.54 6.60 -19.91
C ARG A 352 6.81 7.15 -18.52
N TYR A 353 7.95 6.80 -17.91
CA TYR A 353 8.40 7.40 -16.66
C TYR A 353 8.53 8.93 -16.78
N ARG A 354 9.19 9.40 -17.85
CA ARG A 354 9.34 10.86 -18.10
C ARG A 354 7.99 11.56 -18.26
N GLN A 355 7.01 10.95 -18.92
CA GLN A 355 5.66 11.50 -19.05
C GLN A 355 5.01 11.66 -17.67
N HIS A 356 5.00 10.62 -16.84
CA HIS A 356 4.45 10.68 -15.50
C HIS A 356 5.20 11.68 -14.59
N ALA A 357 6.52 11.72 -14.67
CA ALA A 357 7.32 12.69 -13.94
C ALA A 357 7.08 14.13 -14.40
N THR A 358 6.68 14.34 -15.66
CA THR A 358 6.26 15.65 -16.17
C THR A 358 4.86 16.04 -15.70
N GLU A 359 3.94 15.05 -15.64
CA GLU A 359 2.59 15.26 -15.11
C GLU A 359 2.60 15.59 -13.62
N ASN A 360 3.41 14.86 -12.84
CA ASN A 360 3.59 15.12 -11.40
C ASN A 360 5.04 14.83 -10.96
N PRO A 361 5.91 15.84 -10.93
CA PRO A 361 7.31 15.67 -10.49
C PRO A 361 7.46 15.36 -9.01
N LEU A 362 6.39 15.44 -8.23
CA LEU A 362 6.36 15.11 -6.80
C LEU A 362 5.92 13.67 -6.53
N ALA A 363 5.50 12.93 -7.57
CA ALA A 363 5.18 11.51 -7.44
C ALA A 363 6.45 10.72 -7.07
N GLU A 364 6.35 9.91 -6.03
CA GLU A 364 7.47 9.09 -5.53
C GLU A 364 7.47 7.70 -6.16
N ASP A 365 6.29 7.08 -6.28
CA ASP A 365 6.12 5.75 -6.84
C ASP A 365 5.37 5.82 -8.19
N ILE A 366 6.01 5.44 -9.27
CA ILE A 366 5.43 5.35 -10.62
C ILE A 366 5.48 3.88 -11.05
N PRO A 367 4.33 3.20 -11.18
CA PRO A 367 4.31 1.83 -11.65
C PRO A 367 4.61 1.77 -13.14
N LEU A 368 5.56 0.92 -13.52
CA LEU A 368 5.92 0.66 -14.90
C LEU A 368 5.81 -0.85 -15.15
N LEU A 369 5.18 -1.22 -16.25
CA LEU A 369 5.01 -2.59 -16.68
C LEU A 369 5.81 -2.78 -17.97
N VAL A 370 6.77 -3.71 -17.94
CA VAL A 370 7.67 -3.99 -19.07
C VAL A 370 7.60 -5.47 -19.38
N SER A 371 7.47 -5.80 -20.69
CA SER A 371 7.52 -7.19 -21.14
C SER A 371 8.94 -7.61 -21.52
N ASP A 372 9.16 -8.91 -21.59
CA ASP A 372 10.38 -9.52 -22.17
C ASP A 372 11.68 -8.99 -21.57
N VAL A 373 11.72 -8.90 -20.24
CA VAL A 373 12.90 -8.50 -19.48
C VAL A 373 13.51 -9.69 -18.72
N LEU A 374 14.82 -9.69 -18.61
CA LEU A 374 15.58 -10.68 -17.86
C LEU A 374 16.16 -10.04 -16.61
N LEU A 375 16.24 -10.83 -15.55
CA LEU A 375 16.97 -10.45 -14.35
C LEU A 375 18.43 -10.87 -14.51
N ALA A 376 19.35 -9.91 -14.61
CA ALA A 376 20.77 -10.15 -14.73
C ALA A 376 21.51 -9.55 -13.53
N GLY A 377 22.61 -10.19 -13.12
CA GLY A 377 23.45 -9.64 -12.07
C GLY A 377 24.50 -10.61 -11.57
N SER A 378 25.59 -10.05 -11.03
CA SER A 378 26.65 -10.79 -10.36
C SER A 378 27.16 -9.99 -9.17
N GLY A 379 27.63 -10.67 -8.14
CA GLY A 379 28.31 -10.00 -7.01
C GLY A 379 27.47 -9.04 -6.18
N GLY A 380 26.14 -9.26 -6.09
CA GLY A 380 25.24 -8.42 -5.30
C GLY A 380 24.57 -7.28 -6.06
N ALA A 381 25.00 -6.93 -7.27
CA ALA A 381 24.31 -5.99 -8.15
C ALA A 381 23.28 -6.73 -9.02
N CYS A 382 22.08 -6.17 -9.13
CA CYS A 382 20.98 -6.73 -9.92
C CYS A 382 20.48 -5.68 -10.93
N CYS A 383 20.22 -6.11 -12.16
CA CYS A 383 19.67 -5.27 -13.21
C CYS A 383 18.51 -5.98 -13.92
N LEU A 384 17.52 -5.22 -14.38
CA LEU A 384 16.63 -5.66 -15.46
C LEU A 384 17.29 -5.37 -16.80
N VAL A 385 17.27 -6.36 -17.70
CA VAL A 385 17.83 -6.22 -19.05
C VAL A 385 16.75 -6.60 -20.04
N ASP A 386 16.52 -5.76 -21.06
CA ASP A 386 15.61 -6.06 -22.16
C ASP A 386 16.29 -6.81 -23.31
N MET A 387 15.50 -7.24 -24.30
CA MET A 387 16.01 -7.98 -25.45
C MET A 387 16.92 -7.12 -26.38
N ALA A 388 16.89 -5.80 -26.23
CA ALA A 388 17.77 -4.87 -26.95
C ALA A 388 19.12 -4.65 -26.22
N GLY A 389 19.29 -5.20 -25.03
CA GLY A 389 20.49 -5.05 -24.20
C GLY A 389 20.51 -3.80 -23.34
N ASN A 390 19.41 -3.03 -23.27
CA ASN A 390 19.32 -1.94 -22.30
C ASN A 390 19.20 -2.53 -20.90
N ALA A 391 19.84 -1.88 -19.92
CA ALA A 391 19.84 -2.33 -18.54
C ALA A 391 19.47 -1.21 -17.56
N VAL A 392 18.67 -1.55 -16.55
CA VAL A 392 18.30 -0.65 -15.45
C VAL A 392 18.67 -1.32 -14.13
N PRO A 393 19.43 -0.64 -13.23
CA PRO A 393 19.74 -1.17 -11.93
C PRO A 393 18.46 -1.42 -11.11
N LEU A 394 18.43 -2.54 -10.40
CA LEU A 394 17.35 -2.91 -9.49
C LEU A 394 17.85 -2.93 -8.06
N VAL A 395 17.08 -2.29 -7.19
CA VAL A 395 17.25 -2.40 -5.74
C VAL A 395 16.23 -3.42 -5.24
N VAL A 396 16.68 -4.66 -5.06
CA VAL A 396 15.86 -5.77 -4.56
C VAL A 396 16.60 -6.51 -3.46
N SER A 397 15.87 -7.10 -2.51
CA SER A 397 16.45 -8.00 -1.53
C SER A 397 16.92 -9.31 -2.18
N ASP A 398 17.86 -10.00 -1.56
CA ASP A 398 18.32 -11.32 -2.05
C ASP A 398 17.16 -12.32 -2.11
N GLU A 399 16.24 -12.28 -1.15
CA GLU A 399 15.03 -13.10 -1.10
C GLU A 399 14.15 -12.84 -2.34
N MET A 400 13.81 -11.58 -2.61
CA MET A 400 13.01 -11.21 -3.79
C MET A 400 13.71 -11.59 -5.10
N ARG A 401 15.04 -11.48 -5.17
CA ARG A 401 15.81 -11.91 -6.35
C ARG A 401 15.66 -13.41 -6.60
N ILE A 402 15.77 -14.22 -5.54
CA ILE A 402 15.59 -15.68 -5.62
C ILE A 402 14.17 -16.02 -6.06
N ASP A 403 13.16 -15.36 -5.50
CA ASP A 403 11.76 -15.58 -5.85
C ASP A 403 11.49 -15.28 -7.32
N VAL A 404 11.97 -14.13 -7.82
CA VAL A 404 11.81 -13.76 -9.24
C VAL A 404 12.49 -14.78 -10.15
N LEU A 405 13.71 -15.20 -9.83
CA LEU A 405 14.43 -16.23 -10.60
C LEU A 405 13.71 -17.58 -10.57
N ALA A 406 13.14 -17.96 -9.42
CA ALA A 406 12.39 -19.21 -9.28
C ALA A 406 11.09 -19.21 -10.11
N ILE A 407 10.37 -18.08 -10.12
CA ILE A 407 9.11 -17.92 -10.87
C ILE A 407 9.37 -17.83 -12.38
N SER A 408 10.40 -17.08 -12.79
CA SER A 408 10.73 -16.88 -14.20
C SER A 408 11.49 -18.06 -14.83
N GLY A 409 11.94 -19.04 -14.05
CA GLY A 409 12.81 -20.13 -14.51
C GLY A 409 14.21 -19.65 -14.87
N GLY A 410 14.64 -18.54 -14.30
CA GLY A 410 15.95 -17.93 -14.55
C GLY A 410 16.01 -17.12 -15.85
N LYS A 411 14.87 -16.80 -16.42
CA LYS A 411 14.74 -15.97 -17.62
C LYS A 411 14.03 -14.67 -17.30
#